data_105d9300121583f961cacc39cd5a7805
#
_entry.id   105d9300121583f961cacc39cd5a7805
#
_cell.length_a   1.000
_cell.length_b   1.000
_cell.length_c   1.000
_cell.angle_alpha   90.00
_cell.angle_beta   90.00
_cell.angle_gamma   90.00
#
_symmetry.space_group_name_H-M   'P 1'
#
loop_
_entity.id
_entity.type
_entity.pdbx_description
1 polymer ?
#
loop_
_entity_poly.entity_id
_entity_poly.type
_entity_poly.pdbx_seq_one_letter_code
_entity_poly.pdbx_strand_id
1 'polypeptide(L)'
;MVQFDGLRPARLKVGIISAGRVGTALGVALERADHVVVACSAISHASRQRAQRRLPDTPVASPPEVAAGAELLLLAVPDSELAGLVSGLAATEAVRAGTIVAHTSGANGVGILAPLTRQGCIPLAIHPAMTFTGSDEDISRLPDTCFGITAADEVGYAIAQSLVLEMGGEPFSVAEDARVLYHAALAHASNHLVTVLSDALEALRAALRGSELLGQQTVDEQPGGIAERLVGPRARAALENTLQRGQAALTGPVARGDAAAVAGHLAALHRVAPELAQAYRVNALRTAQRAHAPQEVVEVLAP
;
A
#
# COMPACT_ATOMS: atom_id res chain seq x y z
N MET A 1 -20.22 20.22 -5.87
CA MET A 1 -20.16 20.29 -4.40
C MET A 1 -21.59 20.21 -3.90
N VAL A 2 -22.06 19.03 -3.49
CA VAL A 2 -23.41 18.84 -2.94
C VAL A 2 -23.32 19.24 -1.47
N GLN A 3 -23.98 20.35 -1.11
CA GLN A 3 -24.18 20.76 0.27
C GLN A 3 -25.14 19.74 0.92
N PHE A 4 -24.65 18.89 1.79
CA PHE A 4 -25.49 18.09 2.69
C PHE A 4 -26.03 19.01 3.77
N ASP A 5 -27.26 19.47 3.59
CA ASP A 5 -27.97 20.27 4.58
C ASP A 5 -28.21 19.47 5.86
N GLY A 6 -27.39 19.72 6.89
CA GLY A 6 -27.75 19.56 8.31
C GLY A 6 -27.99 18.15 8.88
N LEU A 7 -27.99 17.08 8.09
CA LEU A 7 -28.09 15.71 8.59
C LEU A 7 -26.68 15.24 9.01
N ARG A 8 -26.45 15.11 10.31
CA ARG A 8 -25.26 14.42 10.82
C ARG A 8 -25.31 12.97 10.34
N PRO A 9 -24.21 12.42 9.77
CA PRO A 9 -24.18 11.01 9.40
C PRO A 9 -24.45 10.12 10.61
N ALA A 10 -25.06 8.94 10.36
CA ALA A 10 -25.34 7.98 11.41
C ALA A 10 -24.04 7.51 12.06
N ARG A 11 -23.93 7.62 13.37
CA ARG A 11 -22.78 7.13 14.14
C ARG A 11 -22.88 5.64 14.31
N LEU A 12 -21.96 4.91 13.72
CA LEU A 12 -21.92 3.46 13.74
C LEU A 12 -21.08 2.94 14.91
N LYS A 13 -21.49 1.79 15.45
CA LYS A 13 -20.66 0.96 16.33
C LYS A 13 -19.70 0.15 15.47
N VAL A 14 -18.41 0.44 15.59
CA VAL A 14 -17.36 -0.15 14.76
C VAL A 14 -16.67 -1.27 15.52
N GLY A 15 -16.64 -2.46 14.93
CA GLY A 15 -15.79 -3.57 15.37
C GLY A 15 -14.58 -3.70 14.44
N ILE A 16 -13.36 -3.86 14.98
CA ILE A 16 -12.14 -3.98 14.19
C ILE A 16 -11.53 -5.36 14.39
N ILE A 17 -11.52 -6.20 13.37
CA ILE A 17 -10.77 -7.45 13.39
C ILE A 17 -9.37 -7.21 12.82
N SER A 18 -8.37 -7.43 13.69
CA SER A 18 -6.95 -7.10 13.54
C SER A 18 -6.65 -5.60 13.77
N ALA A 19 -6.34 -5.26 15.03
CA ALA A 19 -5.76 -3.97 15.41
C ALA A 19 -4.28 -3.85 14.98
N GLY A 20 -4.03 -4.14 13.70
CA GLY A 20 -2.76 -3.97 13.01
C GLY A 20 -2.47 -2.51 12.66
N ARG A 21 -1.55 -2.28 11.71
CA ARG A 21 -1.20 -0.93 11.24
C ARG A 21 -2.39 -0.24 10.59
N VAL A 22 -3.08 -0.94 9.69
CA VAL A 22 -4.25 -0.44 8.96
C VAL A 22 -5.45 -0.31 9.91
N GLY A 23 -5.82 -1.38 10.63
CA GLY A 23 -7.02 -1.41 11.46
C GLY A 23 -7.02 -0.33 12.53
N THR A 24 -5.88 -0.07 13.20
CA THR A 24 -5.80 1.01 14.20
C THR A 24 -5.84 2.41 13.58
N ALA A 25 -5.21 2.61 12.41
CA ALA A 25 -5.24 3.92 11.74
C ALA A 25 -6.67 4.27 11.28
N LEU A 26 -7.36 3.32 10.64
CA LEU A 26 -8.76 3.52 10.24
C LEU A 26 -9.70 3.63 11.44
N GLY A 27 -9.46 2.85 12.52
CA GLY A 27 -10.23 2.97 13.75
C GLY A 27 -10.17 4.38 14.34
N VAL A 28 -8.97 4.95 14.47
CA VAL A 28 -8.80 6.33 14.95
C VAL A 28 -9.45 7.34 13.99
N ALA A 29 -9.35 7.13 12.68
CA ALA A 29 -9.99 8.02 11.71
C ALA A 29 -11.53 7.99 11.84
N LEU A 30 -12.12 6.81 12.05
CA LEU A 30 -13.55 6.64 12.28
C LEU A 30 -13.99 7.26 13.61
N GLU A 31 -13.20 7.14 14.69
CA GLU A 31 -13.50 7.84 15.96
C GLU A 31 -13.46 9.36 15.81
N ARG A 32 -12.51 9.89 15.02
CA ARG A 32 -12.47 11.33 14.70
C ARG A 32 -13.68 11.79 13.89
N ALA A 33 -14.31 10.87 13.15
CA ALA A 33 -15.57 11.08 12.44
C ALA A 33 -16.79 10.82 13.31
N ASP A 34 -16.61 10.74 14.64
CA ASP A 34 -17.67 10.53 15.63
C ASP A 34 -18.31 9.11 15.63
N HIS A 35 -17.72 8.11 14.95
CA HIS A 35 -18.10 6.72 15.14
C HIS A 35 -17.55 6.19 16.47
N VAL A 36 -18.08 5.07 16.93
CA VAL A 36 -17.66 4.48 18.22
C VAL A 36 -16.99 3.13 17.97
N VAL A 37 -15.69 3.01 18.23
CA VAL A 37 -15.00 1.73 18.16
C VAL A 37 -15.32 0.93 19.42
N VAL A 38 -16.25 -0.02 19.31
CA VAL A 38 -16.79 -0.77 20.46
C VAL A 38 -15.94 -1.95 20.90
N ALA A 39 -15.15 -2.54 19.98
CA ALA A 39 -14.20 -3.60 20.29
C ALA A 39 -13.19 -3.77 19.16
N CYS A 40 -11.99 -4.30 19.46
CA CYS A 40 -11.03 -4.71 18.46
C CYS A 40 -10.41 -6.07 18.78
N SER A 41 -9.89 -6.79 17.78
CA SER A 41 -9.08 -7.98 18.02
C SER A 41 -7.60 -7.71 17.78
N ALA A 42 -6.74 -8.28 18.65
CA ALA A 42 -5.29 -8.14 18.56
C ALA A 42 -4.59 -9.39 19.10
N ILE A 43 -3.83 -10.08 18.25
CA ILE A 43 -3.16 -11.34 18.60
C ILE A 43 -1.72 -11.09 19.05
N SER A 44 -0.91 -10.39 18.23
CA SER A 44 0.50 -10.16 18.53
C SER A 44 0.70 -9.10 19.62
N HIS A 45 1.84 -9.18 20.34
CA HIS A 45 2.21 -8.16 21.31
C HIS A 45 2.23 -6.75 20.68
N ALA A 46 2.80 -6.61 19.48
CA ALA A 46 2.85 -5.35 18.77
C ALA A 46 1.44 -4.80 18.41
N SER A 47 0.48 -5.67 18.02
CA SER A 47 -0.89 -5.24 17.74
C SER A 47 -1.63 -4.82 19.00
N ARG A 48 -1.44 -5.53 20.13
CA ARG A 48 -2.00 -5.17 21.43
C ARG A 48 -1.48 -3.82 21.94
N GLN A 49 -0.17 -3.61 21.88
CA GLN A 49 0.42 -2.30 22.24
C GLN A 49 -0.11 -1.16 21.36
N ARG A 50 -0.30 -1.43 20.06
CA ARG A 50 -0.82 -0.43 19.12
C ARG A 50 -2.27 -0.10 19.44
N ALA A 51 -3.11 -1.11 19.70
CA ALA A 51 -4.50 -0.92 20.13
C ALA A 51 -4.56 -0.10 21.42
N GLN A 52 -3.81 -0.48 22.45
CA GLN A 52 -3.78 0.22 23.73
C GLN A 52 -3.35 1.69 23.60
N ARG A 53 -2.39 1.99 22.71
CA ARG A 53 -1.90 3.36 22.49
C ARG A 53 -2.89 4.21 21.70
N ARG A 54 -3.52 3.66 20.67
CA ARG A 54 -4.31 4.42 19.68
C ARG A 54 -5.80 4.38 19.89
N LEU A 55 -6.29 3.33 20.51
CA LEU A 55 -7.68 3.07 20.83
C LEU A 55 -7.79 2.67 22.32
N PRO A 56 -7.37 3.54 23.26
CA PRO A 56 -7.19 3.20 24.68
C PRO A 56 -8.48 2.74 25.36
N ASP A 57 -9.62 3.26 24.92
CA ASP A 57 -10.94 2.97 25.49
C ASP A 57 -11.62 1.77 24.83
N THR A 58 -10.96 1.14 23.84
CA THR A 58 -11.50 0.03 23.07
C THR A 58 -11.07 -1.31 23.67
N PRO A 59 -11.98 -2.17 24.14
CA PRO A 59 -11.66 -3.48 24.66
C PRO A 59 -11.12 -4.40 23.54
N VAL A 60 -10.11 -5.22 23.91
CA VAL A 60 -9.61 -6.28 23.05
C VAL A 60 -10.39 -7.56 23.33
N ALA A 61 -11.02 -8.11 22.27
CA ALA A 61 -11.89 -9.28 22.35
C ALA A 61 -11.58 -10.28 21.21
N SER A 62 -12.19 -11.46 21.23
CA SER A 62 -12.10 -12.43 20.14
C SER A 62 -12.84 -11.94 18.88
N PRO A 63 -12.48 -12.39 17.67
CA PRO A 63 -13.16 -11.98 16.45
C PRO A 63 -14.69 -12.17 16.46
N PRO A 64 -15.26 -13.28 16.98
CA PRO A 64 -16.72 -13.41 17.09
C PRO A 64 -17.36 -12.38 18.05
N GLU A 65 -16.72 -12.08 19.18
CA GLU A 65 -17.21 -11.08 20.13
C GLU A 65 -17.18 -9.66 19.53
N VAL A 66 -16.11 -9.32 18.79
CA VAL A 66 -16.01 -8.06 18.05
C VAL A 66 -17.14 -7.95 17.03
N ALA A 67 -17.39 -9.02 16.26
CA ALA A 67 -18.42 -9.04 15.22
C ALA A 67 -19.83 -8.89 15.79
N ALA A 68 -20.14 -9.55 16.91
CA ALA A 68 -21.48 -9.53 17.54
C ALA A 68 -21.92 -8.14 17.99
N GLY A 69 -20.96 -7.25 18.31
CA GLY A 69 -21.24 -5.87 18.78
C GLY A 69 -21.27 -4.81 17.69
N ALA A 70 -20.87 -5.14 16.47
CA ALA A 70 -20.63 -4.18 15.40
C ALA A 70 -21.86 -3.92 14.52
N GLU A 71 -22.01 -2.67 14.08
CA GLU A 71 -22.85 -2.24 12.95
C GLU A 71 -22.01 -2.08 11.69
N LEU A 72 -20.74 -1.68 11.86
CA LEU A 72 -19.68 -1.72 10.86
C LEU A 72 -18.57 -2.64 11.35
N LEU A 73 -18.33 -3.75 10.67
CA LEU A 73 -17.25 -4.68 10.96
C LEU A 73 -16.11 -4.47 9.96
N LEU A 74 -14.98 -3.95 10.44
CA LEU A 74 -13.79 -3.73 9.63
C LEU A 74 -12.83 -4.92 9.76
N LEU A 75 -12.54 -5.59 8.63
CA LEU A 75 -11.61 -6.70 8.53
C LEU A 75 -10.26 -6.19 7.97
N ALA A 76 -9.27 -5.98 8.85
CA ALA A 76 -7.96 -5.45 8.50
C ALA A 76 -6.85 -6.52 8.63
N VAL A 77 -7.17 -7.75 8.29
CA VAL A 77 -6.24 -8.90 8.29
C VAL A 77 -5.45 -8.96 6.97
N PRO A 78 -4.30 -9.68 6.93
CA PRO A 78 -3.62 -9.99 5.69
C PRO A 78 -4.53 -10.72 4.69
N ASP A 79 -4.29 -10.52 3.39
CA ASP A 79 -5.11 -11.12 2.32
C ASP A 79 -5.17 -12.66 2.42
N SER A 80 -4.07 -13.31 2.84
CA SER A 80 -4.01 -14.76 3.07
C SER A 80 -4.94 -15.27 4.16
N GLU A 81 -5.29 -14.44 5.13
CA GLU A 81 -6.12 -14.79 6.28
C GLU A 81 -7.61 -14.44 6.07
N LEU A 82 -7.91 -13.57 5.10
CA LEU A 82 -9.24 -12.98 4.93
C LEU A 82 -10.31 -14.02 4.64
N ALA A 83 -10.07 -14.95 3.71
CA ALA A 83 -11.03 -15.99 3.35
C ALA A 83 -11.35 -16.92 4.52
N GLY A 84 -10.32 -17.33 5.27
CA GLY A 84 -10.48 -18.17 6.48
C GLY A 84 -11.27 -17.47 7.58
N LEU A 85 -10.96 -16.20 7.82
CA LEU A 85 -11.70 -15.37 8.79
C LEU A 85 -13.18 -15.24 8.42
N VAL A 86 -13.48 -14.89 7.18
CA VAL A 86 -14.86 -14.74 6.68
C VAL A 86 -15.65 -16.04 6.84
N SER A 87 -15.03 -17.18 6.46
CA SER A 87 -15.64 -18.50 6.60
C SER A 87 -15.90 -18.85 8.08
N GLY A 88 -14.94 -18.55 8.97
CA GLY A 88 -15.08 -18.78 10.41
C GLY A 88 -16.19 -17.94 11.05
N LEU A 89 -16.27 -16.65 10.70
CA LEU A 89 -17.34 -15.76 11.17
C LEU A 89 -18.72 -16.20 10.68
N ALA A 90 -18.81 -16.63 9.42
CA ALA A 90 -20.07 -17.15 8.87
C ALA A 90 -20.50 -18.47 9.55
N ALA A 91 -19.56 -19.39 9.79
CA ALA A 91 -19.85 -20.68 10.44
C ALA A 91 -20.32 -20.53 11.90
N THR A 92 -19.89 -19.48 12.58
CA THR A 92 -20.30 -19.18 13.97
C THR A 92 -21.53 -18.27 14.06
N GLU A 93 -22.08 -17.82 12.93
CA GLU A 93 -23.19 -16.86 12.85
C GLU A 93 -22.96 -15.61 13.73
N ALA A 94 -21.69 -15.22 13.90
CA ALA A 94 -21.30 -14.14 14.79
C ALA A 94 -21.70 -12.75 14.27
N VAL A 95 -21.93 -12.62 12.94
CA VAL A 95 -22.26 -11.35 12.29
C VAL A 95 -23.76 -11.26 12.05
N ARG A 96 -24.40 -10.21 12.54
CA ARG A 96 -25.85 -10.02 12.37
C ARG A 96 -26.20 -9.62 10.94
N ALA A 97 -27.39 -10.04 10.47
CA ALA A 97 -27.94 -9.51 9.23
C ALA A 97 -28.07 -7.98 9.28
N GLY A 98 -27.78 -7.31 8.17
CA GLY A 98 -27.73 -5.84 8.09
C GLY A 98 -26.41 -5.22 8.54
N THR A 99 -25.48 -5.98 9.14
CA THR A 99 -24.15 -5.46 9.45
C THR A 99 -23.39 -5.11 8.18
N ILE A 100 -22.78 -3.93 8.15
CA ILE A 100 -21.85 -3.52 7.10
C ILE A 100 -20.52 -4.25 7.37
N VAL A 101 -20.06 -5.08 6.43
CA VAL A 101 -18.78 -5.78 6.55
C VAL A 101 -17.82 -5.23 5.50
N ALA A 102 -16.81 -4.50 5.95
CA ALA A 102 -15.80 -3.91 5.11
C ALA A 102 -14.45 -4.59 5.31
N HIS A 103 -13.74 -4.94 4.24
CA HIS A 103 -12.35 -5.35 4.31
C HIS A 103 -11.42 -4.36 3.63
N THR A 104 -10.14 -4.40 4.02
CA THR A 104 -9.11 -3.47 3.51
C THR A 104 -8.16 -4.08 2.48
N SER A 105 -8.46 -5.27 1.98
CA SER A 105 -7.65 -5.91 0.93
C SER A 105 -7.66 -5.10 -0.36
N GLY A 106 -6.49 -4.92 -0.97
CA GLY A 106 -6.36 -4.30 -2.29
C GLY A 106 -6.69 -5.26 -3.44
N ALA A 107 -6.35 -6.54 -3.27
CA ALA A 107 -6.48 -7.55 -4.31
C ALA A 107 -7.87 -8.21 -4.38
N ASN A 108 -8.63 -8.20 -3.28
CA ASN A 108 -9.94 -8.83 -3.21
C ASN A 108 -11.05 -7.78 -3.36
N GLY A 109 -12.13 -8.15 -4.06
CA GLY A 109 -13.36 -7.40 -4.09
C GLY A 109 -14.38 -7.96 -3.08
N VAL A 110 -15.65 -7.66 -3.26
CA VAL A 110 -16.71 -8.09 -2.32
C VAL A 110 -17.03 -9.57 -2.41
N GLY A 111 -16.66 -10.25 -3.47
CA GLY A 111 -16.91 -11.69 -3.67
C GLY A 111 -16.33 -12.56 -2.55
N ILE A 112 -15.22 -12.16 -1.93
CA ILE A 112 -14.62 -12.88 -0.79
C ILE A 112 -15.53 -12.87 0.44
N LEU A 113 -16.44 -11.89 0.55
CA LEU A 113 -17.42 -11.76 1.64
C LEU A 113 -18.71 -12.56 1.39
N ALA A 114 -18.82 -13.32 0.28
CA ALA A 114 -20.03 -14.05 -0.09
C ALA A 114 -20.63 -14.94 1.02
N PRO A 115 -19.84 -15.61 1.90
CA PRO A 115 -20.41 -16.35 3.03
C PRO A 115 -21.25 -15.46 3.97
N LEU A 116 -20.79 -14.25 4.28
CA LEU A 116 -21.50 -13.30 5.15
C LEU A 116 -22.62 -12.57 4.39
N THR A 117 -22.43 -12.29 3.11
CA THR A 117 -23.49 -11.71 2.25
C THR A 117 -24.72 -12.60 2.18
N ARG A 118 -24.54 -13.94 2.11
CA ARG A 118 -25.66 -14.90 2.17
C ARG A 118 -26.41 -14.88 3.49
N GLN A 119 -25.80 -14.39 4.57
CA GLN A 119 -26.42 -14.18 5.88
C GLN A 119 -27.05 -12.78 6.03
N GLY A 120 -27.10 -12.00 4.94
CA GLY A 120 -27.74 -10.69 4.92
C GLY A 120 -26.84 -9.52 5.33
N CYS A 121 -25.51 -9.71 5.35
CA CYS A 121 -24.55 -8.60 5.56
C CYS A 121 -24.37 -7.77 4.29
N ILE A 122 -24.01 -6.50 4.46
CA ILE A 122 -23.69 -5.56 3.38
C ILE A 122 -22.18 -5.62 3.11
N PRO A 123 -21.71 -6.20 1.98
CA PRO A 123 -20.30 -6.40 1.72
C PRO A 123 -19.66 -5.17 1.09
N LEU A 124 -18.52 -4.74 1.63
CA LEU A 124 -17.72 -3.63 1.11
C LEU A 124 -16.23 -4.02 1.03
N ALA A 125 -15.56 -3.57 -0.03
CA ALA A 125 -14.10 -3.56 -0.09
C ALA A 125 -13.65 -2.10 -0.13
N ILE A 126 -12.92 -1.66 0.90
CA ILE A 126 -12.47 -0.28 1.09
C ILE A 126 -10.94 -0.32 1.32
N HIS A 127 -10.17 -0.15 0.26
CA HIS A 127 -8.71 -0.24 0.30
C HIS A 127 -8.07 1.14 0.33
N PRO A 128 -7.43 1.55 1.44
CA PRO A 128 -6.63 2.77 1.48
C PRO A 128 -5.34 2.57 0.65
N ALA A 129 -5.18 3.35 -0.44
CA ALA A 129 -4.06 3.22 -1.37
C ALA A 129 -2.79 3.92 -0.83
N MET A 130 -2.34 3.51 0.36
CA MET A 130 -1.12 4.03 0.99
C MET A 130 -0.32 2.93 1.69
N THR A 131 0.94 3.23 2.01
CA THR A 131 1.79 2.36 2.81
C THR A 131 1.66 2.70 4.29
N PHE A 132 1.29 1.72 5.10
CA PHE A 132 1.18 1.86 6.55
C PHE A 132 2.45 1.40 7.27
N THR A 133 3.08 2.31 7.98
CA THR A 133 4.29 2.05 8.77
C THR A 133 3.97 1.63 10.21
N GLY A 134 2.79 1.97 10.71
CA GLY A 134 2.37 1.83 12.11
C GLY A 134 2.74 3.05 12.96
N SER A 135 3.24 4.14 12.36
CA SER A 135 3.50 5.42 13.03
C SER A 135 2.25 6.31 13.04
N ASP A 136 2.28 7.38 13.82
CA ASP A 136 1.16 8.33 13.91
C ASP A 136 0.99 9.15 12.61
N GLU A 137 2.04 9.20 11.79
CA GLU A 137 1.98 9.78 10.45
C GLU A 137 0.98 9.07 9.54
N ASP A 138 0.75 7.76 9.72
CA ASP A 138 -0.25 7.03 8.93
C ASP A 138 -1.63 7.68 9.04
N ILE A 139 -2.01 8.14 10.26
CA ILE A 139 -3.31 8.76 10.50
C ILE A 139 -3.39 10.16 9.88
N SER A 140 -2.29 10.92 9.93
CA SER A 140 -2.25 12.26 9.35
C SER A 140 -2.24 12.27 7.81
N ARG A 141 -1.86 11.15 7.18
CA ARG A 141 -1.85 10.98 5.72
C ARG A 141 -3.18 10.46 5.16
N LEU A 142 -4.08 9.95 5.99
CA LEU A 142 -5.38 9.45 5.52
C LEU A 142 -6.20 10.49 4.75
N PRO A 143 -6.25 11.79 5.14
CA PRO A 143 -6.96 12.80 4.38
C PRO A 143 -6.44 13.03 2.95
N ASP A 144 -5.16 12.73 2.70
CA ASP A 144 -4.55 12.85 1.37
C ASP A 144 -4.54 11.50 0.61
N THR A 145 -5.26 10.50 1.13
CA THR A 145 -5.23 9.13 0.61
C THR A 145 -6.47 8.85 -0.24
N CYS A 146 -6.23 8.31 -1.43
CA CYS A 146 -7.31 7.75 -2.25
C CYS A 146 -7.70 6.35 -1.75
N PHE A 147 -9.01 6.07 -1.74
CA PHE A 147 -9.55 4.77 -1.31
C PHE A 147 -10.26 4.07 -2.47
N GLY A 148 -9.74 2.91 -2.86
CA GLY A 148 -10.37 2.07 -3.86
C GLY A 148 -11.58 1.31 -3.29
N ILE A 149 -12.78 1.60 -3.80
CA ILE A 149 -14.04 1.02 -3.35
C ILE A 149 -14.53 -0.01 -4.35
N THR A 150 -14.98 -1.18 -3.85
CA THR A 150 -15.87 -2.09 -4.56
C THR A 150 -17.06 -2.41 -3.66
N ALA A 151 -18.25 -2.37 -4.22
CA ALA A 151 -19.50 -2.71 -3.54
C ALA A 151 -20.37 -3.57 -4.47
N ALA A 152 -21.35 -4.27 -3.90
CA ALA A 152 -22.25 -5.14 -4.66
C ALA A 152 -23.30 -4.35 -5.46
N ASP A 153 -23.65 -3.14 -4.97
CA ASP A 153 -24.68 -2.28 -5.53
C ASP A 153 -24.40 -0.79 -5.23
N GLU A 154 -25.28 0.08 -5.73
CA GLU A 154 -25.19 1.53 -5.51
C GLU A 154 -25.33 1.95 -4.05
N VAL A 155 -26.13 1.23 -3.27
CA VAL A 155 -26.36 1.52 -1.85
C VAL A 155 -25.07 1.23 -1.06
N GLY A 156 -24.47 0.06 -1.28
CA GLY A 156 -23.18 -0.30 -0.70
C GLY A 156 -22.07 0.68 -1.09
N TYR A 157 -22.07 1.11 -2.37
CA TYR A 157 -21.10 2.11 -2.83
C TYR A 157 -21.28 3.45 -2.11
N ALA A 158 -22.51 3.93 -1.96
CA ALA A 158 -22.80 5.19 -1.27
C ALA A 158 -22.39 5.14 0.22
N ILE A 159 -22.60 3.99 0.90
CA ILE A 159 -22.15 3.77 2.27
C ILE A 159 -20.62 3.84 2.34
N ALA A 160 -19.92 3.10 1.47
CA ALA A 160 -18.47 3.09 1.45
C ALA A 160 -17.88 4.48 1.15
N GLN A 161 -18.48 5.19 0.20
CA GLN A 161 -18.11 6.56 -0.15
C GLN A 161 -18.26 7.52 1.05
N SER A 162 -19.38 7.44 1.78
CA SER A 162 -19.61 8.24 2.98
C SER A 162 -18.53 7.97 4.03
N LEU A 163 -18.25 6.70 4.34
CA LEU A 163 -17.22 6.32 5.31
C LEU A 163 -15.84 6.86 4.93
N VAL A 164 -15.47 6.81 3.65
CA VAL A 164 -14.19 7.33 3.17
C VAL A 164 -14.12 8.85 3.32
N LEU A 165 -15.17 9.57 2.92
CA LEU A 165 -15.23 11.03 3.04
C LEU A 165 -15.21 11.48 4.52
N GLU A 166 -15.87 10.75 5.41
CA GLU A 166 -15.84 11.00 6.84
C GLU A 166 -14.44 10.84 7.44
N MET A 167 -13.65 9.87 6.94
CA MET A 167 -12.23 9.72 7.29
C MET A 167 -11.33 10.78 6.62
N GLY A 168 -11.89 11.65 5.77
CA GLY A 168 -11.19 12.70 5.04
C GLY A 168 -10.54 12.25 3.73
N GLY A 169 -10.63 10.97 3.35
CA GLY A 169 -10.02 10.41 2.16
C GLY A 169 -10.82 10.68 0.87
N GLU A 170 -10.22 10.34 -0.28
CA GLU A 170 -10.83 10.47 -1.61
C GLU A 170 -11.32 9.11 -2.11
N PRO A 171 -12.64 8.88 -2.25
CA PRO A 171 -13.18 7.62 -2.73
C PRO A 171 -13.16 7.52 -4.26
N PHE A 172 -12.80 6.35 -4.80
CA PHE A 172 -12.96 6.04 -6.22
C PHE A 172 -13.37 4.57 -6.41
N SER A 173 -14.08 4.29 -7.50
CA SER A 173 -14.56 2.94 -7.78
C SER A 173 -13.49 2.07 -8.43
N VAL A 174 -13.40 0.81 -7.98
CA VAL A 174 -12.61 -0.25 -8.60
C VAL A 174 -13.53 -1.42 -8.89
N ALA A 175 -13.61 -1.85 -10.14
CA ALA A 175 -14.42 -3.01 -10.52
C ALA A 175 -13.90 -4.31 -9.85
N GLU A 176 -14.80 -5.25 -9.57
CA GLU A 176 -14.49 -6.51 -8.90
C GLU A 176 -13.36 -7.27 -9.62
N ASP A 177 -13.45 -7.39 -10.93
CA ASP A 177 -12.50 -8.09 -11.79
C ASP A 177 -11.18 -7.33 -12.01
N ALA A 178 -11.16 -6.02 -11.74
CA ALA A 178 -9.97 -5.18 -11.85
C ALA A 178 -9.10 -5.18 -10.58
N ARG A 179 -9.58 -5.70 -9.45
CA ARG A 179 -8.88 -5.63 -8.14
C ARG A 179 -7.46 -6.17 -8.16
N VAL A 180 -7.25 -7.32 -8.77
CA VAL A 180 -5.91 -7.94 -8.82
C VAL A 180 -4.94 -7.06 -9.59
N LEU A 181 -5.36 -6.53 -10.75
CA LEU A 181 -4.52 -5.62 -11.55
C LEU A 181 -4.25 -4.30 -10.83
N TYR A 182 -5.28 -3.73 -10.21
CA TYR A 182 -5.17 -2.53 -9.38
C TYR A 182 -4.13 -2.72 -8.28
N HIS A 183 -4.23 -3.79 -7.49
CA HIS A 183 -3.29 -4.07 -6.41
C HIS A 183 -1.87 -4.35 -6.92
N ALA A 184 -1.74 -5.11 -8.02
CA ALA A 184 -0.44 -5.36 -8.64
C ALA A 184 0.23 -4.05 -9.10
N ALA A 185 -0.53 -3.10 -9.65
CA ALA A 185 0.00 -1.80 -10.06
C ALA A 185 0.52 -0.99 -8.86
N LEU A 186 -0.23 -0.95 -7.76
CA LEU A 186 0.20 -0.27 -6.53
C LEU A 186 1.42 -0.94 -5.89
N ALA A 187 1.45 -2.27 -5.84
CA ALA A 187 2.60 -3.02 -5.34
C ALA A 187 3.83 -2.78 -6.21
N HIS A 188 3.67 -2.70 -7.54
CA HIS A 188 4.76 -2.38 -8.46
C HIS A 188 5.30 -0.97 -8.21
N ALA A 189 4.43 0.01 -7.99
CA ALA A 189 4.83 1.40 -7.74
C ALA A 189 5.48 1.61 -6.36
N SER A 190 5.18 0.78 -5.36
CA SER A 190 5.71 0.91 -4.00
C SER A 190 6.81 -0.11 -3.71
N ASN A 191 6.50 -1.41 -3.71
CA ASN A 191 7.42 -2.44 -3.26
C ASN A 191 8.61 -2.61 -4.21
N HIS A 192 8.36 -2.59 -5.53
CA HIS A 192 9.45 -2.70 -6.50
C HIS A 192 10.30 -1.42 -6.56
N LEU A 193 9.72 -0.24 -6.25
CA LEU A 193 10.51 0.97 -6.09
C LEU A 193 11.52 0.83 -4.94
N VAL A 194 11.11 0.26 -3.79
CA VAL A 194 12.02 -0.02 -2.68
C VAL A 194 13.15 -0.94 -3.14
N THR A 195 12.85 -2.01 -3.88
CA THR A 195 13.86 -2.94 -4.42
C THR A 195 14.84 -2.21 -5.32
N VAL A 196 14.37 -1.45 -6.31
CA VAL A 196 15.23 -0.69 -7.24
C VAL A 196 16.15 0.29 -6.51
N LEU A 197 15.63 0.97 -5.49
CA LEU A 197 16.44 1.89 -4.68
C LEU A 197 17.46 1.15 -3.82
N SER A 198 17.11 -0.01 -3.26
CA SER A 198 18.03 -0.86 -2.49
C SER A 198 19.18 -1.35 -3.35
N ASP A 199 18.90 -1.85 -4.55
CA ASP A 199 19.89 -2.26 -5.54
C ASP A 199 20.84 -1.11 -5.91
N ALA A 200 20.29 0.08 -6.15
CA ALA A 200 21.08 1.28 -6.46
C ALA A 200 21.99 1.69 -5.30
N LEU A 201 21.50 1.62 -4.05
CA LEU A 201 22.28 1.92 -2.85
C LEU A 201 23.41 0.90 -2.65
N GLU A 202 23.14 -0.38 -2.87
CA GLU A 202 24.16 -1.45 -2.78
C GLU A 202 25.28 -1.23 -3.79
N ALA A 203 24.93 -1.02 -5.06
CA ALA A 203 25.90 -0.74 -6.11
C ALA A 203 26.73 0.51 -5.80
N LEU A 204 26.09 1.59 -5.30
CA LEU A 204 26.77 2.83 -4.97
C LEU A 204 27.71 2.68 -3.78
N ARG A 205 27.29 1.97 -2.73
CA ARG A 205 28.18 1.65 -1.59
C ARG A 205 29.37 0.83 -2.03
N ALA A 206 29.20 -0.13 -2.95
CA ALA A 206 30.33 -0.88 -3.52
C ALA A 206 31.31 0.03 -4.30
N ALA A 207 30.79 0.97 -5.07
CA ALA A 207 31.62 1.94 -5.81
C ALA A 207 32.39 2.90 -4.89
N LEU A 208 31.84 3.24 -3.73
CA LEU A 208 32.44 4.18 -2.78
C LEU A 208 33.47 3.54 -1.86
N ARG A 209 33.47 2.22 -1.67
CA ARG A 209 34.41 1.49 -0.78
C ARG A 209 35.89 1.62 -1.18
N GLY A 210 36.22 1.99 -2.40
CA GLY A 210 37.61 2.15 -2.88
C GLY A 210 38.14 3.59 -2.85
N SER A 211 37.39 4.54 -2.28
CA SER A 211 37.74 5.97 -2.32
C SER A 211 38.53 6.37 -1.07
N GLU A 212 39.82 5.94 -1.01
CA GLU A 212 40.72 6.24 0.10
C GLU A 212 41.21 7.71 0.16
N LEU A 213 40.94 8.49 -0.86
CA LEU A 213 41.51 9.85 -1.00
C LEU A 213 40.81 10.93 -0.16
N LEU A 214 39.69 10.66 0.45
CA LEU A 214 38.91 11.63 1.22
C LEU A 214 38.79 11.24 2.69
N GLY A 215 39.89 10.91 3.36
CA GLY A 215 39.99 10.73 4.80
C GLY A 215 38.69 10.28 5.49
N GLN A 216 38.53 8.99 5.74
CA GLN A 216 37.53 8.39 6.66
C GLN A 216 36.10 8.92 6.58
N GLN A 217 35.54 9.15 5.43
CA GLN A 217 34.11 9.01 5.28
C GLN A 217 33.83 7.51 5.20
N THR A 218 33.64 6.88 6.34
CA THR A 218 33.12 5.52 6.42
C THR A 218 31.88 5.47 5.54
N VAL A 219 31.87 4.57 4.57
CA VAL A 219 30.64 4.25 3.81
C VAL A 219 29.73 3.59 4.85
N ASP A 220 28.96 4.43 5.53
CA ASP A 220 28.12 4.01 6.62
C ASP A 220 27.04 3.10 6.03
N GLU A 221 26.96 1.86 6.51
CA GLU A 221 25.91 0.90 6.11
C GLU A 221 24.54 1.26 6.72
N GLN A 222 24.52 2.26 7.62
CA GLN A 222 23.30 2.74 8.24
C GLN A 222 22.52 3.73 7.34
N PRO A 223 21.20 3.79 7.48
CA PRO A 223 20.37 4.78 6.78
C PRO A 223 20.84 6.21 7.06
N GLY A 224 20.93 7.04 5.99
CA GLY A 224 21.35 8.45 6.07
C GLY A 224 22.82 8.70 5.72
N GLY A 225 23.56 7.66 5.31
CA GLY A 225 24.94 7.77 4.83
C GLY A 225 25.10 8.54 3.50
N ILE A 226 26.32 8.57 2.96
CA ILE A 226 26.62 9.30 1.71
C ILE A 226 25.85 8.73 0.52
N ALA A 227 25.63 7.40 0.46
CA ALA A 227 24.91 6.77 -0.63
C ALA A 227 23.46 7.28 -0.71
N GLU A 228 22.76 7.35 0.43
CA GLU A 228 21.39 7.87 0.51
C GLU A 228 21.32 9.36 0.14
N ARG A 229 22.30 10.15 0.56
CA ARG A 229 22.37 11.58 0.19
C ARG A 229 22.60 11.80 -1.30
N LEU A 230 23.27 10.87 -1.99
CA LEU A 230 23.47 10.92 -3.44
C LEU A 230 22.24 10.41 -4.21
N VAL A 231 21.61 9.32 -3.77
CA VAL A 231 20.45 8.71 -4.43
C VAL A 231 19.18 9.49 -4.17
N GLY A 232 18.96 9.96 -2.94
CA GLY A 232 17.69 10.54 -2.50
C GLY A 232 17.18 11.70 -3.38
N PRO A 233 17.95 12.74 -3.67
CA PRO A 233 17.51 13.84 -4.54
C PRO A 233 17.17 13.37 -5.96
N ARG A 234 17.95 12.43 -6.53
CA ARG A 234 17.71 11.89 -7.88
C ARG A 234 16.42 11.06 -7.93
N ALA A 235 16.19 10.22 -6.93
CA ALA A 235 15.00 9.39 -6.85
C ALA A 235 13.72 10.24 -6.71
N ARG A 236 13.74 11.26 -5.83
CA ARG A 236 12.63 12.21 -5.70
C ARG A 236 12.33 12.95 -6.99
N ALA A 237 13.36 13.51 -7.65
CA ALA A 237 13.18 14.19 -8.92
C ALA A 237 12.64 13.26 -10.03
N ALA A 238 13.10 12.00 -10.08
CA ALA A 238 12.59 11.02 -11.03
C ALA A 238 11.10 10.71 -10.77
N LEU A 239 10.69 10.53 -9.51
CA LEU A 239 9.30 10.32 -9.13
C LEU A 239 8.42 11.52 -9.55
N GLU A 240 8.78 12.74 -9.12
CA GLU A 240 8.03 13.96 -9.41
C GLU A 240 7.91 14.21 -10.93
N ASN A 241 9.02 14.09 -11.65
CA ASN A 241 9.01 14.26 -13.10
C ASN A 241 8.14 13.21 -13.79
N THR A 242 8.15 11.94 -13.31
CA THR A 242 7.31 10.89 -13.89
C THR A 242 5.83 11.16 -13.69
N LEU A 243 5.43 11.61 -12.49
CA LEU A 243 4.03 11.95 -12.21
C LEU A 243 3.54 13.16 -13.01
N GLN A 244 4.43 14.13 -13.31
CA GLN A 244 4.06 15.34 -14.07
C GLN A 244 4.14 15.15 -15.58
N ARG A 245 5.12 14.37 -16.10
CA ARG A 245 5.48 14.32 -17.52
C ARG A 245 5.34 12.93 -18.14
N GLY A 246 4.99 11.91 -17.34
CA GLY A 246 4.92 10.53 -17.82
C GLY A 246 6.25 10.05 -18.40
N GLN A 247 6.18 9.39 -19.56
CA GLN A 247 7.36 8.81 -20.22
C GLN A 247 8.37 9.86 -20.72
N ALA A 248 7.96 11.11 -20.92
CA ALA A 248 8.86 12.20 -21.30
C ALA A 248 9.90 12.53 -20.19
N ALA A 249 9.73 12.00 -18.99
CA ALA A 249 10.70 12.08 -17.90
C ALA A 249 11.91 11.15 -18.09
N LEU A 250 11.86 10.18 -19.02
CA LEU A 250 12.96 9.25 -19.28
C LEU A 250 14.19 9.98 -19.80
N THR A 251 15.30 9.78 -19.12
CA THR A 251 16.63 10.32 -19.44
C THR A 251 17.68 9.24 -19.23
N GLY A 252 18.94 9.58 -19.42
CA GLY A 252 20.04 8.65 -19.17
C GLY A 252 20.52 7.91 -20.42
N PRO A 253 21.52 7.02 -20.30
CA PRO A 253 22.22 6.43 -21.45
C PRO A 253 21.31 5.55 -22.31
N VAL A 254 20.40 4.78 -21.70
CA VAL A 254 19.45 3.93 -22.44
C VAL A 254 18.56 4.79 -23.35
N ALA A 255 17.95 5.85 -22.79
CA ALA A 255 17.05 6.73 -23.55
C ALA A 255 17.78 7.56 -24.61
N ARG A 256 19.08 7.86 -24.40
CA ARG A 256 19.91 8.58 -25.36
C ARG A 256 20.58 7.70 -26.40
N GLY A 257 20.46 6.37 -26.31
CA GLY A 257 21.08 5.46 -27.26
C GLY A 257 22.58 5.16 -27.02
N ASP A 258 23.08 5.41 -25.80
CA ASP A 258 24.49 5.19 -25.46
C ASP A 258 24.76 3.72 -25.09
N ALA A 259 24.91 2.89 -26.13
CA ALA A 259 25.14 1.44 -25.97
C ALA A 259 26.44 1.13 -25.21
N ALA A 260 27.52 1.93 -25.42
CA ALA A 260 28.80 1.71 -24.74
C ALA A 260 28.71 1.94 -23.25
N ALA A 261 28.02 3.00 -22.80
CA ALA A 261 27.77 3.24 -21.38
C ALA A 261 26.92 2.14 -20.77
N VAL A 262 25.88 1.66 -21.46
CA VAL A 262 25.01 0.57 -20.98
C VAL A 262 25.80 -0.73 -20.80
N ALA A 263 26.64 -1.10 -21.75
CA ALA A 263 27.53 -2.26 -21.65
C ALA A 263 28.50 -2.14 -20.45
N GLY A 264 29.08 -0.95 -20.26
CA GLY A 264 29.95 -0.64 -19.12
C GLY A 264 29.23 -0.80 -17.77
N HIS A 265 27.97 -0.33 -17.68
CA HIS A 265 27.15 -0.49 -16.48
C HIS A 265 26.89 -1.97 -16.17
N LEU A 266 26.47 -2.77 -17.15
CA LEU A 266 26.23 -4.20 -16.96
C LEU A 266 27.50 -4.93 -16.49
N ALA A 267 28.64 -4.67 -17.10
CA ALA A 267 29.91 -5.26 -16.71
C ALA A 267 30.35 -4.85 -15.29
N ALA A 268 30.11 -3.59 -14.90
CA ALA A 268 30.43 -3.11 -13.56
C ALA A 268 29.53 -3.73 -12.50
N LEU A 269 28.23 -3.75 -12.73
CA LEU A 269 27.23 -4.34 -11.83
C LEU A 269 27.45 -5.85 -11.66
N HIS A 270 27.77 -6.57 -12.74
CA HIS A 270 28.05 -8.00 -12.67
C HIS A 270 29.26 -8.34 -11.77
N ARG A 271 30.25 -7.45 -11.70
CA ARG A 271 31.38 -7.62 -10.76
C ARG A 271 31.01 -7.38 -9.30
N VAL A 272 29.98 -6.61 -9.04
CA VAL A 272 29.45 -6.41 -7.66
C VAL A 272 28.59 -7.58 -7.26
N ALA A 273 27.54 -7.85 -8.04
CA ALA A 273 26.62 -8.98 -7.85
C ALA A 273 25.91 -9.27 -9.19
N PRO A 274 25.89 -10.52 -9.67
CA PRO A 274 25.23 -10.91 -10.92
C PRO A 274 23.73 -10.56 -10.93
N GLU A 275 23.06 -10.68 -9.80
CA GLU A 275 21.62 -10.36 -9.62
C GLU A 275 21.33 -8.88 -9.84
N LEU A 276 22.20 -7.96 -9.42
CA LEU A 276 22.07 -6.53 -9.70
C LEU A 276 22.15 -6.24 -11.20
N ALA A 277 23.09 -6.90 -11.91
CA ALA A 277 23.21 -6.76 -13.35
C ALA A 277 21.96 -7.29 -14.07
N GLN A 278 21.37 -8.38 -13.59
CA GLN A 278 20.13 -8.94 -14.14
C GLN A 278 18.95 -7.99 -13.93
N ALA A 279 18.76 -7.46 -12.73
CA ALA A 279 17.71 -6.50 -12.41
C ALA A 279 17.85 -5.22 -13.25
N TYR A 280 19.07 -4.70 -13.37
CA TYR A 280 19.37 -3.56 -14.24
C TYR A 280 19.01 -3.84 -15.69
N ARG A 281 19.41 -5.00 -16.23
CA ARG A 281 19.11 -5.41 -17.61
C ARG A 281 17.62 -5.40 -17.91
N VAL A 282 16.81 -6.02 -17.04
CA VAL A 282 15.33 -6.08 -17.20
C VAL A 282 14.73 -4.68 -17.22
N ASN A 283 15.12 -3.83 -16.27
CA ASN A 283 14.64 -2.44 -16.22
C ASN A 283 15.11 -1.61 -17.42
N ALA A 284 16.36 -1.79 -17.85
CA ALA A 284 16.93 -1.09 -19.02
C ALA A 284 16.22 -1.51 -20.32
N LEU A 285 15.88 -2.79 -20.51
CA LEU A 285 15.08 -3.26 -21.65
C LEU A 285 13.68 -2.60 -21.66
N ARG A 286 13.02 -2.51 -20.52
CA ARG A 286 11.73 -1.81 -20.40
C ARG A 286 11.87 -0.32 -20.70
N THR A 287 12.97 0.30 -20.28
CA THR A 287 13.29 1.70 -20.59
C THR A 287 13.53 1.88 -22.08
N ALA A 288 14.32 1.00 -22.71
CA ALA A 288 14.60 1.04 -24.15
C ALA A 288 13.30 0.96 -24.99
N GLN A 289 12.39 0.05 -24.62
CA GLN A 289 11.08 -0.07 -25.27
C GLN A 289 10.25 1.21 -25.16
N ARG A 290 10.21 1.84 -23.98
CA ARG A 290 9.43 3.05 -23.72
C ARG A 290 10.03 4.29 -24.36
N ALA A 291 11.36 4.35 -24.43
CA ALA A 291 12.11 5.46 -25.02
C ALA A 291 12.31 5.31 -26.53
N HIS A 292 11.86 4.21 -27.14
CA HIS A 292 12.17 3.87 -28.54
C HIS A 292 13.68 3.95 -28.83
N ALA A 293 14.50 3.38 -27.94
CA ALA A 293 15.94 3.43 -28.03
C ALA A 293 16.46 2.72 -29.31
N PRO A 294 17.63 3.12 -29.85
CA PRO A 294 18.26 2.48 -31.00
C PRO A 294 18.50 0.98 -30.78
N GLN A 295 18.54 0.23 -31.90
CA GLN A 295 18.68 -1.23 -31.89
C GLN A 295 19.97 -1.69 -31.20
N GLU A 296 21.07 -0.92 -31.33
CA GLU A 296 22.36 -1.21 -30.69
C GLU A 296 22.26 -1.31 -29.16
N VAL A 297 21.42 -0.46 -28.53
CA VAL A 297 21.15 -0.54 -27.07
C VAL A 297 20.38 -1.81 -26.73
N VAL A 298 19.40 -2.18 -27.56
CA VAL A 298 18.61 -3.39 -27.36
C VAL A 298 19.47 -4.65 -27.47
N GLU A 299 20.42 -4.67 -28.42
CA GLU A 299 21.38 -5.77 -28.61
C GLU A 299 22.30 -5.95 -27.41
N VAL A 300 22.82 -4.87 -26.84
CA VAL A 300 23.62 -4.91 -25.60
C VAL A 300 22.82 -5.45 -24.42
N LEU A 301 21.52 -5.20 -24.40
CA LEU A 301 20.60 -5.64 -23.33
C LEU A 301 20.02 -7.05 -23.58
N ALA A 302 20.24 -7.63 -24.74
CA ALA A 302 19.81 -9.00 -25.01
C ALA A 302 20.49 -10.01 -24.04
N PRO A 303 19.82 -11.13 -23.69
CA PRO A 303 20.34 -12.15 -22.77
C PRO A 303 21.59 -12.85 -23.26
#